data_50e5931385a15debb6a3eef9ae653286
#
_entry.id   50e5931385a15debb6a3eef9ae653286
#
_cell.length_a   1.000
_cell.length_b   1.000
_cell.length_c   1.000
_cell.angle_alpha   90.00
_cell.angle_beta   90.00
_cell.angle_gamma   90.00
#
_symmetry.space_group_name_H-M   'P 1'
#
loop_
_entity.id
_entity.type
_entity.pdbx_description
1 polymer ?
#
loop_
_entity_poly.entity_id
_entity_poly.type
_entity_poly.pdbx_seq_one_letter_code
_entity_poly.pdbx_strand_id
1 'polypeptide(L)'
;LNVQGDIAAKDLSGLANEVMLYQTNAPIGDASLHAWADAQALWSGLARFQGSITIYGNASIIPGCIIKLEGLSKHYSGNAFVQSVEHTLQGGEWKTQVYMGFNPVVITEEPDVVAPAASGFLPGIRGLQIGIVKKIGDNKDFENFILVDIPLLQCEKTEIWARPVSPYASNGVGMLFLPEVDDEVVLQFINEDPCHPVIIGSLYSRKRKTPVSLDPKNNLKTIVTKNQLKITLDDDKKIITIRTPGENTLILDDDKKQILLSDANKNKVCMDKNGIMVESGKDLIFKARGNVKTEGMGIESKSKQDTKINGLNIEVSAQMGVKVKGSATAEISASGQTVVKGGVVMIN
;
A
#
# COMPACT_ATOMS: atom_id res chain seq x y z
N LEU A 1 32.47 -10.54 31.48
CA LEU A 1 33.38 -9.67 32.24
C LEU A 1 32.84 -9.51 33.66
N ASN A 2 33.39 -10.28 34.63
CA ASN A 2 33.20 -10.01 36.05
C ASN A 2 34.06 -8.79 36.42
N VAL A 3 33.61 -7.62 36.10
CA VAL A 3 34.48 -6.44 36.06
C VAL A 3 34.35 -5.58 37.30
N GLN A 4 33.30 -5.71 38.09
CA GLN A 4 33.10 -4.79 39.22
C GLN A 4 32.61 -5.47 40.50
N GLY A 5 33.45 -5.45 41.50
CA GLY A 5 33.12 -5.81 42.88
C GLY A 5 32.84 -7.31 43.08
N ASP A 6 33.04 -7.79 44.28
CA ASP A 6 32.78 -9.18 44.66
C ASP A 6 31.31 -9.44 45.00
N ILE A 7 30.42 -8.42 44.90
CA ILE A 7 29.04 -8.49 45.27
C ILE A 7 28.15 -8.44 44.04
N ALA A 8 27.31 -9.45 43.85
CA ALA A 8 26.35 -9.47 42.76
C ALA A 8 25.31 -8.35 42.91
N ALA A 9 24.87 -7.76 41.81
CA ALA A 9 23.87 -6.68 41.84
C ALA A 9 22.58 -7.05 42.58
N LYS A 10 22.18 -8.32 42.50
CA LYS A 10 21.01 -8.88 43.24
C LYS A 10 21.14 -8.76 44.74
N ASP A 11 22.34 -8.83 45.28
CA ASP A 11 22.60 -8.78 46.74
C ASP A 11 22.56 -7.35 47.28
N LEU A 12 22.69 -6.36 46.40
CA LEU A 12 22.65 -4.94 46.71
C LEU A 12 21.25 -4.33 46.55
N SER A 13 20.49 -4.81 45.57
CA SER A 13 19.18 -4.25 45.24
C SER A 13 18.05 -4.72 46.13
N GLY A 14 18.19 -5.83 46.80
CA GLY A 14 17.07 -6.47 47.54
C GLY A 14 15.91 -6.92 46.64
N LEU A 15 16.05 -6.73 45.33
CA LEU A 15 15.06 -7.14 44.32
C LEU A 15 15.39 -8.54 43.83
N ALA A 16 14.43 -9.44 43.87
CA ALA A 16 14.61 -10.80 43.36
C ALA A 16 14.68 -10.75 41.83
N ASN A 17 15.71 -11.35 41.27
CA ASN A 17 15.92 -11.75 39.86
C ASN A 17 14.83 -11.28 38.85
N GLU A 18 14.65 -9.99 38.67
CA GLU A 18 13.75 -9.51 37.63
C GLU A 18 14.46 -9.64 36.25
N VAL A 19 13.82 -10.39 35.36
CA VAL A 19 14.24 -10.48 33.96
C VAL A 19 13.79 -9.20 33.28
N MET A 20 14.73 -8.43 32.76
CA MET A 20 14.42 -7.28 31.92
C MET A 20 14.09 -7.79 30.50
N LEU A 21 12.85 -7.51 30.06
CA LEU A 21 12.40 -7.86 28.73
C LEU A 21 12.53 -6.64 27.79
N TYR A 22 13.39 -6.77 26.78
CA TYR A 22 13.50 -5.78 25.72
C TYR A 22 12.76 -6.24 24.48
N GLN A 23 11.95 -5.37 23.90
CA GLN A 23 11.15 -5.65 22.71
C GLN A 23 11.39 -4.59 21.64
N THR A 24 11.36 -5.01 20.38
CA THR A 24 11.42 -4.12 19.23
C THR A 24 10.43 -4.55 18.15
N ASN A 25 9.85 -3.58 17.44
CA ASN A 25 9.02 -3.83 16.25
C ASN A 25 9.86 -3.94 14.97
N ALA A 26 11.18 -3.66 15.04
CA ALA A 26 12.06 -3.81 13.91
C ALA A 26 12.35 -5.31 13.65
N PRO A 27 12.30 -5.78 12.40
CA PRO A 27 12.66 -7.14 12.04
C PRO A 27 14.19 -7.30 12.09
N ILE A 28 14.73 -7.63 13.27
CA ILE A 28 16.15 -7.89 13.48
C ILE A 28 16.40 -9.41 13.61
N GLY A 29 17.52 -9.87 13.06
CA GLY A 29 17.89 -11.29 13.11
C GLY A 29 18.38 -11.74 14.49
N ASP A 30 18.33 -13.05 14.76
CA ASP A 30 18.67 -13.66 16.06
C ASP A 30 20.06 -13.27 16.56
N ALA A 31 21.07 -13.23 15.69
CA ALA A 31 22.42 -12.79 16.06
C ALA A 31 22.45 -11.35 16.60
N SER A 32 21.68 -10.46 16.00
CA SER A 32 21.57 -9.07 16.45
C SER A 32 20.79 -8.95 17.76
N LEU A 33 19.74 -9.77 17.95
CA LEU A 33 19.01 -9.86 19.20
C LEU A 33 19.89 -10.30 20.36
N HIS A 34 20.72 -11.34 20.16
CA HIS A 34 21.69 -11.81 21.15
C HIS A 34 22.74 -10.73 21.45
N ALA A 35 23.30 -10.11 20.42
CA ALA A 35 24.28 -9.03 20.61
C ALA A 35 23.66 -7.84 21.37
N TRP A 36 22.40 -7.50 21.11
CA TRP A 36 21.68 -6.44 21.83
C TRP A 36 21.47 -6.81 23.30
N ALA A 37 21.02 -8.04 23.59
CA ALA A 37 20.83 -8.53 24.95
C ALA A 37 22.16 -8.55 25.74
N ASP A 38 23.24 -9.04 25.13
CA ASP A 38 24.58 -9.07 25.72
C ASP A 38 25.09 -7.65 26.00
N ALA A 39 24.91 -6.72 25.06
CA ALA A 39 25.28 -5.33 25.22
C ALA A 39 24.54 -4.66 26.38
N GLN A 40 23.22 -4.90 26.50
CA GLN A 40 22.41 -4.36 27.60
C GLN A 40 22.83 -4.96 28.96
N ALA A 41 23.09 -6.25 29.01
CA ALA A 41 23.59 -6.90 30.23
C ALA A 41 24.97 -6.36 30.65
N LEU A 42 25.89 -6.19 29.69
CA LEU A 42 27.19 -5.60 29.93
C LEU A 42 27.08 -4.14 30.41
N TRP A 43 26.27 -3.35 29.75
CA TRP A 43 26.04 -1.94 30.09
C TRP A 43 25.48 -1.79 31.50
N SER A 44 24.45 -2.54 31.82
CA SER A 44 23.86 -2.58 33.17
C SER A 44 24.90 -2.99 34.24
N GLY A 45 25.74 -3.98 33.93
CA GLY A 45 26.83 -4.40 34.80
C GLY A 45 27.87 -3.30 35.06
N LEU A 46 28.26 -2.55 34.02
CA LEU A 46 29.22 -1.46 34.13
C LEU A 46 28.64 -0.20 34.79
N ALA A 47 27.32 0.02 34.66
CA ALA A 47 26.62 1.14 35.31
C ALA A 47 26.39 0.94 36.82
N ARG A 48 26.50 -0.29 37.29
CA ARG A 48 26.23 -0.66 38.70
C ARG A 48 27.13 0.06 39.70
N PHE A 49 28.39 0.25 39.36
CA PHE A 49 29.40 0.86 40.22
C PHE A 49 29.96 2.09 39.55
N GLN A 50 29.63 3.24 40.09
CA GLN A 50 30.08 4.55 39.59
C GLN A 50 30.79 5.31 40.71
N GLY A 51 31.84 5.99 40.36
CA GLY A 51 32.58 6.83 41.30
C GLY A 51 33.84 7.40 40.70
N SER A 52 34.55 8.18 41.50
CA SER A 52 35.87 8.68 41.09
C SER A 52 36.85 8.57 42.24
N ILE A 53 38.11 8.36 41.88
CA ILE A 53 39.22 8.45 42.83
C ILE A 53 40.28 9.39 42.28
N THR A 54 40.91 10.11 43.17
CA THR A 54 42.07 10.96 42.85
C THR A 54 43.31 10.35 43.42
N ILE A 55 44.32 10.16 42.57
CA ILE A 55 45.61 9.60 42.94
C ILE A 55 46.75 10.55 42.49
N TYR A 56 47.96 10.32 42.94
CA TYR A 56 49.15 10.96 42.35
C TYR A 56 49.23 10.67 40.84
N GLY A 57 49.84 11.57 40.09
CA GLY A 57 49.90 11.52 38.63
C GLY A 57 50.38 10.13 38.14
N ASN A 58 49.52 9.52 37.29
CA ASN A 58 49.83 8.22 36.69
C ASN A 58 49.32 8.14 35.26
N ALA A 59 50.24 8.15 34.29
CA ALA A 59 49.91 8.09 32.86
C ALA A 59 49.58 6.68 32.35
N SER A 60 49.77 5.64 33.19
CA SER A 60 49.45 4.26 32.77
C SER A 60 47.97 3.91 32.84
N ILE A 61 47.19 4.70 33.54
CA ILE A 61 45.76 4.53 33.61
C ILE A 61 45.08 5.28 32.43
N ILE A 62 44.47 4.51 31.56
CA ILE A 62 43.80 5.04 30.37
C ILE A 62 42.35 4.59 30.33
N PRO A 63 41.44 5.35 29.65
CA PRO A 63 40.07 4.93 29.43
C PRO A 63 39.99 3.54 28.79
N GLY A 64 39.05 2.71 29.26
CA GLY A 64 38.88 1.33 28.79
C GLY A 64 39.71 0.27 29.53
N CYS A 65 40.63 0.66 30.42
CA CYS A 65 41.35 -0.31 31.23
C CYS A 65 40.57 -0.71 32.49
N ILE A 66 41.01 -1.79 33.13
CA ILE A 66 40.49 -2.26 34.42
C ILE A 66 41.58 -1.99 35.46
N ILE A 67 41.17 -1.33 36.56
CA ILE A 67 42.01 -1.14 37.74
C ILE A 67 41.48 -1.94 38.91
N LYS A 68 42.36 -2.37 39.78
CA LYS A 68 42.00 -3.05 41.03
C LYS A 68 42.00 -2.06 42.16
N LEU A 69 40.86 -1.94 42.83
CA LEU A 69 40.69 -1.10 44.04
C LEU A 69 40.92 -1.97 45.26
N GLU A 70 41.84 -1.60 46.09
CA GLU A 70 42.15 -2.31 47.36
C GLU A 70 42.13 -1.36 48.55
N GLY A 71 41.89 -1.91 49.73
CA GLY A 71 41.84 -1.10 50.96
C GLY A 71 40.59 -0.30 51.21
N LEU A 72 39.57 -0.46 50.34
CA LEU A 72 38.25 0.11 50.52
C LEU A 72 37.36 -0.87 51.28
N SER A 73 36.10 -0.48 51.59
CA SER A 73 35.18 -1.44 52.20
C SER A 73 34.93 -2.66 51.29
N LYS A 74 34.35 -3.70 51.87
CA LYS A 74 34.03 -4.94 51.13
C LYS A 74 33.14 -4.69 49.88
N HIS A 75 32.36 -3.58 49.90
CA HIS A 75 31.45 -3.23 48.79
C HIS A 75 32.17 -2.47 47.65
N TYR A 76 33.30 -1.84 47.92
CA TYR A 76 33.99 -0.97 46.97
C TYR A 76 35.38 -1.45 46.55
N SER A 77 35.84 -2.54 47.15
CA SER A 77 37.11 -3.21 46.70
C SER A 77 36.81 -4.18 45.55
N GLY A 78 37.73 -4.31 44.62
CA GLY A 78 37.61 -5.18 43.47
C GLY A 78 38.01 -4.51 42.15
N ASN A 79 37.64 -5.12 41.03
CA ASN A 79 37.97 -4.58 39.72
C ASN A 79 37.00 -3.48 39.33
N ALA A 80 37.52 -2.37 38.83
CA ALA A 80 36.73 -1.23 38.37
C ALA A 80 37.11 -0.89 36.90
N PHE A 81 36.10 -0.67 36.07
CA PHE A 81 36.28 -0.23 34.70
C PHE A 81 36.50 1.27 34.65
N VAL A 82 37.56 1.73 33.98
CA VAL A 82 37.89 3.15 33.83
C VAL A 82 37.13 3.72 32.64
N GLN A 83 36.20 4.61 32.88
CA GLN A 83 35.43 5.34 31.87
C GLN A 83 36.20 6.49 31.28
N SER A 84 36.76 7.34 32.16
CA SER A 84 37.55 8.50 31.77
C SER A 84 38.62 8.85 32.80
N VAL A 85 39.61 9.58 32.35
CA VAL A 85 40.77 10.01 33.19
C VAL A 85 40.96 11.51 32.98
N GLU A 86 41.11 12.25 34.07
CA GLU A 86 41.44 13.66 34.04
C GLU A 86 42.81 13.86 34.72
N HIS A 87 43.73 14.50 34.02
CA HIS A 87 45.05 14.87 34.58
C HIS A 87 45.07 16.36 34.88
N THR A 88 45.35 16.68 36.13
CA THR A 88 45.52 18.07 36.58
C THR A 88 46.92 18.33 37.01
N LEU A 89 47.59 19.32 36.41
CA LEU A 89 48.93 19.79 36.80
C LEU A 89 48.81 21.21 37.30
N GLN A 90 48.88 21.38 38.60
CA GLN A 90 48.72 22.70 39.25
C GLN A 90 49.63 22.84 40.45
N GLY A 91 50.32 24.00 40.56
CA GLY A 91 51.20 24.26 41.70
C GLY A 91 52.37 23.33 41.86
N GLY A 92 52.81 22.67 40.80
CA GLY A 92 53.86 21.66 40.82
C GLY A 92 53.40 20.25 41.22
N GLU A 93 52.15 20.08 41.53
CA GLU A 93 51.54 18.77 41.80
C GLU A 93 50.85 18.22 40.53
N TRP A 94 51.11 16.95 40.22
CA TRP A 94 50.35 16.20 39.22
C TRP A 94 49.39 15.24 39.91
N LYS A 95 48.11 15.38 39.60
CA LYS A 95 47.02 14.53 40.07
C LYS A 95 46.34 13.85 38.90
N THR A 96 45.90 12.63 39.09
CA THR A 96 45.08 11.86 38.14
C THR A 96 43.76 11.55 38.83
N GLN A 97 42.66 12.07 38.29
CA GLN A 97 41.34 11.68 38.68
C GLN A 97 40.83 10.63 37.73
N VAL A 98 40.40 9.50 38.25
CA VAL A 98 39.94 8.33 37.49
C VAL A 98 38.44 8.20 37.76
N TYR A 99 37.67 8.31 36.69
CA TYR A 99 36.21 8.07 36.72
C TYR A 99 35.91 6.62 36.32
N MET A 100 35.08 5.98 37.12
CA MET A 100 34.77 4.56 37.00
C MET A 100 33.28 4.33 36.78
N GLY A 101 32.96 3.29 36.02
CA GLY A 101 31.59 2.92 35.70
C GLY A 101 31.03 3.68 34.48
N PHE A 102 29.87 3.29 34.01
CA PHE A 102 29.19 3.96 32.90
C PHE A 102 27.93 4.70 33.38
N ASN A 103 27.53 5.73 32.64
CA ASN A 103 26.21 6.30 32.81
C ASN A 103 25.16 5.24 32.38
N PRO A 104 24.13 4.95 33.18
CA PRO A 104 23.06 4.02 32.78
C PRO A 104 22.24 4.52 31.57
N VAL A 105 22.22 5.82 31.32
CA VAL A 105 21.58 6.43 30.15
C VAL A 105 22.49 6.30 28.95
N VAL A 106 22.00 5.68 27.89
CA VAL A 106 22.72 5.54 26.62
C VAL A 106 22.71 6.89 25.91
N ILE A 107 23.82 7.27 25.30
CA ILE A 107 23.98 8.58 24.61
C ILE A 107 22.86 8.88 23.60
N THR A 108 22.29 7.84 22.96
CA THR A 108 21.18 7.98 22.03
C THR A 108 19.83 8.29 22.71
N GLU A 109 19.77 8.18 24.04
CA GLU A 109 18.60 8.52 24.85
C GLU A 109 18.69 9.94 25.42
N GLU A 110 19.85 10.58 25.29
CA GLU A 110 20.05 11.96 25.72
C GLU A 110 19.35 12.92 24.73
N PRO A 111 18.52 13.87 25.23
CA PRO A 111 17.76 14.78 24.38
C PRO A 111 18.60 15.59 23.38
N ASP A 112 19.83 15.94 23.73
CA ASP A 112 20.70 16.79 22.93
C ASP A 112 21.38 16.04 21.75
N VAL A 113 21.31 14.72 21.72
CA VAL A 113 21.93 13.89 20.66
C VAL A 113 20.98 13.66 19.49
N VAL A 114 19.67 13.72 19.73
CA VAL A 114 18.64 13.59 18.70
C VAL A 114 18.26 14.98 18.20
N ALA A 115 18.16 15.14 16.87
CA ALA A 115 17.69 16.40 16.30
C ALA A 115 16.32 16.77 16.91
N PRO A 116 16.12 17.99 17.39
CA PRO A 116 14.89 18.38 18.03
C PRO A 116 13.72 18.32 17.04
N ALA A 117 12.56 17.91 17.55
CA ALA A 117 11.30 17.95 16.81
C ALA A 117 11.04 19.36 16.26
N ALA A 118 10.48 19.46 15.05
CA ALA A 118 10.24 20.72 14.34
C ALA A 118 11.48 21.63 14.30
N SER A 119 12.68 21.04 14.22
CA SER A 119 13.98 21.74 14.25
C SER A 119 14.17 22.66 15.46
N GLY A 120 13.45 22.43 16.55
CA GLY A 120 13.46 23.24 17.75
C GLY A 120 12.72 24.58 17.66
N PHE A 121 12.06 24.87 16.56
CA PHE A 121 11.32 26.13 16.38
C PHE A 121 9.91 26.10 16.98
N LEU A 122 9.25 24.93 16.94
CA LEU A 122 7.87 24.74 17.40
C LEU A 122 7.77 23.49 18.27
N PRO A 123 6.77 23.41 19.16
CA PRO A 123 6.46 22.14 19.82
C PRO A 123 6.11 21.06 18.79
N GLY A 124 6.79 19.93 18.84
CA GLY A 124 6.56 18.83 17.90
C GLY A 124 5.24 18.12 18.14
N ILE A 125 4.56 17.74 17.06
CA ILE A 125 3.36 16.88 17.10
C ILE A 125 3.79 15.44 16.85
N ARG A 126 3.77 14.63 17.91
CA ARG A 126 4.13 13.22 17.88
C ARG A 126 2.93 12.31 17.62
N GLY A 127 3.21 11.19 16.96
CA GLY A 127 2.21 10.17 16.67
C GLY A 127 1.24 10.54 15.57
N LEU A 128 0.19 9.73 15.44
CA LEU A 128 -0.85 9.91 14.44
C LEU A 128 -1.96 10.82 14.98
N GLN A 129 -2.46 11.69 14.12
CA GLN A 129 -3.57 12.58 14.42
C GLN A 129 -4.75 12.29 13.50
N ILE A 130 -5.95 12.55 13.97
CA ILE A 130 -7.18 12.44 13.17
C ILE A 130 -7.54 13.82 12.66
N GLY A 131 -7.85 13.89 11.37
CA GLY A 131 -8.34 15.10 10.72
C GLY A 131 -9.63 14.86 9.94
N ILE A 132 -10.37 15.93 9.70
CA ILE A 132 -11.58 15.95 8.88
C ILE A 132 -11.34 16.81 7.64
N VAL A 133 -11.56 16.25 6.46
CA VAL A 133 -11.36 16.97 5.20
C VAL A 133 -12.37 18.09 5.07
N LYS A 134 -11.90 19.31 4.82
CA LYS A 134 -12.75 20.49 4.60
C LYS A 134 -12.80 20.93 3.15
N LYS A 135 -11.67 20.84 2.44
CA LYS A 135 -11.58 21.30 1.06
C LYS A 135 -10.47 20.55 0.31
N ILE A 136 -10.69 20.27 -0.96
CA ILE A 136 -9.74 19.63 -1.85
C ILE A 136 -9.29 20.64 -2.90
N GLY A 137 -7.99 20.90 -3.00
CA GLY A 137 -7.42 21.81 -4.00
C GLY A 137 -7.87 23.26 -3.84
N ASP A 138 -7.86 24.00 -4.95
CA ASP A 138 -8.37 25.39 -5.09
C ASP A 138 -7.59 26.43 -4.25
N ASN A 139 -6.28 26.22 -4.10
CA ASN A 139 -5.38 27.22 -3.57
C ASN A 139 -4.12 27.27 -4.44
N LYS A 140 -3.78 28.46 -4.96
CA LYS A 140 -2.63 28.64 -5.84
C LYS A 140 -1.29 28.39 -5.14
N ASP A 141 -1.23 28.64 -3.84
CA ASP A 141 -0.03 28.46 -3.03
C ASP A 141 0.14 27.02 -2.53
N PHE A 142 -0.97 26.23 -2.56
CA PHE A 142 -1.01 24.84 -2.07
C PHE A 142 -1.64 23.91 -3.12
N GLU A 143 -1.09 23.92 -4.34
CA GLU A 143 -1.48 22.96 -5.38
C GLU A 143 -1.24 21.52 -4.85
N ASN A 144 -2.22 20.64 -5.09
CA ASN A 144 -2.20 19.24 -4.63
C ASN A 144 -2.27 19.02 -3.13
N PHE A 145 -2.70 20.02 -2.35
CA PHE A 145 -2.95 19.91 -0.92
C PHE A 145 -4.45 19.78 -0.64
N ILE A 146 -4.76 19.30 0.54
CA ILE A 146 -6.11 19.13 1.07
C ILE A 146 -6.19 19.92 2.37
N LEU A 147 -7.21 20.76 2.52
CA LEU A 147 -7.48 21.47 3.76
C LEU A 147 -8.15 20.50 4.75
N VAL A 148 -7.54 20.34 5.91
CA VAL A 148 -7.97 19.41 6.95
C VAL A 148 -8.15 20.15 8.26
N ASP A 149 -9.25 19.90 8.94
CA ASP A 149 -9.49 20.32 10.30
C ASP A 149 -8.99 19.26 11.27
N ILE A 150 -8.25 19.67 12.31
CA ILE A 150 -7.71 18.78 13.35
C ILE A 150 -8.46 19.06 14.66
N PRO A 151 -9.51 18.27 15.01
CA PRO A 151 -10.36 18.57 16.16
C PRO A 151 -9.64 18.55 17.51
N LEU A 152 -8.48 17.91 17.60
CA LEU A 152 -7.67 17.85 18.81
C LEU A 152 -7.00 19.20 19.13
N LEU A 153 -6.76 20.03 18.12
CA LEU A 153 -6.19 21.36 18.30
C LEU A 153 -7.30 22.31 18.77
N GLN A 154 -7.38 22.55 20.07
CA GLN A 154 -8.35 23.46 20.67
C GLN A 154 -7.91 24.93 20.53
N CYS A 155 -7.80 25.42 19.29
CA CYS A 155 -7.42 26.79 18.98
C CYS A 155 -8.43 27.43 18.00
N GLU A 156 -8.37 28.74 17.78
CA GLU A 156 -9.29 29.47 16.91
C GLU A 156 -9.23 29.02 15.44
N LYS A 157 -8.07 28.51 14.99
CA LYS A 157 -7.87 27.98 13.63
C LYS A 157 -7.26 26.60 13.74
N THR A 158 -8.06 25.59 13.45
CA THR A 158 -7.69 24.18 13.47
C THR A 158 -7.45 23.60 12.07
N GLU A 159 -7.68 24.43 11.03
CA GLU A 159 -7.55 24.03 9.63
C GLU A 159 -6.13 24.23 9.11
N ILE A 160 -5.60 23.21 8.46
CA ILE A 160 -4.25 23.21 7.88
C ILE A 160 -4.23 22.50 6.52
N TRP A 161 -3.38 22.96 5.61
CA TRP A 161 -3.15 22.34 4.33
C TRP A 161 -2.18 21.15 4.48
N ALA A 162 -2.64 19.95 4.13
CA ALA A 162 -1.90 18.70 4.23
C ALA A 162 -1.68 18.07 2.84
N ARG A 163 -0.53 17.43 2.65
CA ARG A 163 -0.20 16.71 1.41
C ARG A 163 -0.76 15.29 1.47
N PRO A 164 -1.57 14.84 0.50
CA PRO A 164 -1.99 13.44 0.44
C PRO A 164 -0.83 12.54 -0.03
N VAL A 165 -0.63 11.42 0.64
CA VAL A 165 0.27 10.36 0.21
C VAL A 165 -0.44 9.50 -0.84
N SER A 166 0.28 9.04 -1.85
CA SER A 166 -0.19 8.08 -2.84
C SER A 166 0.76 6.90 -2.92
N PRO A 167 0.28 5.67 -3.15
CA PRO A 167 1.14 4.50 -3.38
C PRO A 167 2.07 4.65 -4.59
N TYR A 168 1.66 5.44 -5.57
CA TYR A 168 2.46 5.74 -6.75
C TYR A 168 2.17 7.16 -7.23
N ALA A 169 3.20 8.00 -7.23
CA ALA A 169 3.12 9.40 -7.67
C ALA A 169 4.39 9.79 -8.43
N SER A 170 4.22 10.31 -9.65
CA SER A 170 5.29 10.83 -10.50
C SER A 170 4.76 11.99 -11.35
N ASN A 171 5.61 12.60 -12.18
CA ASN A 171 5.22 13.71 -13.03
C ASN A 171 4.19 13.29 -14.10
N GLY A 172 2.94 13.68 -13.91
CA GLY A 172 1.82 13.35 -14.81
C GLY A 172 1.38 11.89 -14.79
N VAL A 173 1.92 11.04 -13.89
CA VAL A 173 1.57 9.62 -13.75
C VAL A 173 1.41 9.24 -12.28
N GLY A 174 0.50 8.29 -12.00
CA GLY A 174 0.29 7.81 -10.64
C GLY A 174 -1.11 7.30 -10.36
N MET A 175 -1.37 7.00 -9.08
CA MET A 175 -2.69 6.66 -8.56
C MET A 175 -3.25 7.88 -7.82
N LEU A 176 -4.39 8.40 -8.26
CA LEU A 176 -5.03 9.55 -7.63
C LEU A 176 -6.38 9.15 -7.04
N PHE A 177 -6.38 8.81 -5.75
CA PHE A 177 -7.57 8.54 -4.95
C PHE A 177 -7.55 9.47 -3.74
N LEU A 178 -8.18 10.62 -3.87
CA LEU A 178 -8.28 11.60 -2.78
C LEU A 178 -9.49 11.30 -1.90
N PRO A 179 -9.41 11.60 -0.60
CA PRO A 179 -10.57 11.53 0.28
C PRO A 179 -11.60 12.60 -0.12
N GLU A 180 -12.87 12.33 0.17
CA GLU A 180 -13.94 13.29 -0.06
C GLU A 180 -14.03 14.29 1.09
N VAL A 181 -14.70 15.41 0.85
CA VAL A 181 -15.02 16.39 1.90
C VAL A 181 -15.81 15.70 3.02
N ASP A 182 -15.52 16.06 4.25
CA ASP A 182 -15.97 15.46 5.51
C ASP A 182 -15.45 14.03 5.79
N ASP A 183 -14.56 13.47 4.99
CA ASP A 183 -13.92 12.21 5.32
C ASP A 183 -12.95 12.37 6.49
N GLU A 184 -12.85 11.29 7.28
CA GLU A 184 -11.92 11.14 8.37
C GLU A 184 -10.58 10.61 7.84
N VAL A 185 -9.50 11.35 8.10
CA VAL A 185 -8.15 11.04 7.61
C VAL A 185 -7.16 10.94 8.74
N VAL A 186 -6.11 10.16 8.51
CA VAL A 186 -4.98 10.04 9.43
C VAL A 186 -3.85 10.93 8.95
N LEU A 187 -3.35 11.76 9.86
CA LEU A 187 -2.27 12.69 9.64
C LEU A 187 -1.01 12.26 10.37
N GLN A 188 0.12 12.49 9.74
CA GLN A 188 1.45 12.47 10.34
C GLN A 188 2.18 13.75 9.95
N PHE A 189 3.15 14.17 10.76
CA PHE A 189 3.90 15.41 10.56
C PHE A 189 5.34 15.10 10.20
N ILE A 190 5.85 15.68 9.10
CA ILE A 190 7.24 15.51 8.69
C ILE A 190 8.13 16.16 9.73
N ASN A 191 9.10 15.41 10.26
CA ASN A 191 9.97 15.85 11.37
C ASN A 191 9.19 16.35 12.59
N GLU A 192 7.99 15.82 12.85
CA GLU A 192 7.08 16.27 13.91
C GLU A 192 6.67 17.75 13.79
N ASP A 193 6.95 18.40 12.66
CA ASP A 193 6.71 19.83 12.44
C ASP A 193 5.22 20.10 12.17
N PRO A 194 4.54 20.87 13.05
CA PRO A 194 3.13 21.22 12.86
C PRO A 194 2.78 21.85 11.52
N CYS A 195 3.74 22.50 10.87
CA CYS A 195 3.54 23.18 9.59
C CYS A 195 3.58 22.22 8.38
N HIS A 196 3.98 20.96 8.56
CA HIS A 196 4.20 20.01 7.46
C HIS A 196 3.41 18.70 7.62
N PRO A 197 2.05 18.75 7.68
CA PRO A 197 1.23 17.56 7.76
C PRO A 197 1.17 16.81 6.45
N VAL A 198 1.09 15.48 6.55
CA VAL A 198 0.80 14.57 5.44
C VAL A 198 -0.38 13.68 5.77
N ILE A 199 -1.28 13.47 4.82
CA ILE A 199 -2.40 12.52 4.93
C ILE A 199 -1.88 11.16 4.49
N ILE A 200 -1.82 10.19 5.42
CA ILE A 200 -1.34 8.84 5.15
C ILE A 200 -2.44 7.86 4.77
N GLY A 201 -3.70 8.22 4.96
CA GLY A 201 -4.85 7.41 4.58
C GLY A 201 -6.17 7.95 5.13
N SER A 202 -7.27 7.27 4.77
CA SER A 202 -8.62 7.56 5.25
C SER A 202 -9.12 6.44 6.16
N LEU A 203 -10.00 6.77 7.09
CA LEU A 203 -10.58 5.82 8.03
C LEU A 203 -12.08 5.63 7.77
N TYR A 204 -12.51 4.38 7.83
CA TYR A 204 -13.93 4.08 7.97
C TYR A 204 -14.36 4.26 9.42
N SER A 205 -15.60 4.72 9.62
CA SER A 205 -16.16 4.95 10.93
C SER A 205 -17.64 4.56 10.98
N ARG A 206 -18.29 4.76 12.11
CA ARG A 206 -19.75 4.54 12.21
C ARG A 206 -20.55 5.42 11.23
N LYS A 207 -20.05 6.62 10.91
CA LYS A 207 -20.66 7.54 9.93
C LYS A 207 -20.19 7.24 8.50
N ARG A 208 -18.97 6.80 8.31
CA ARG A 208 -18.29 6.51 7.03
C ARG A 208 -18.13 4.99 6.89
N LYS A 209 -19.18 4.33 6.39
CA LYS A 209 -19.20 2.87 6.30
C LYS A 209 -18.35 2.34 5.16
N THR A 210 -17.87 1.14 5.32
CA THR A 210 -17.21 0.40 4.24
C THR A 210 -18.16 0.16 3.06
N PRO A 211 -17.66 0.12 1.81
CA PRO A 211 -18.49 -0.10 0.62
C PRO A 211 -19.14 -1.49 0.58
N VAL A 212 -18.62 -2.44 1.32
CA VAL A 212 -19.19 -3.78 1.54
C VAL A 212 -19.09 -4.11 3.04
N SER A 213 -20.01 -4.91 3.55
CA SER A 213 -19.95 -5.37 4.93
C SER A 213 -18.70 -6.22 5.15
N LEU A 214 -18.03 -6.02 6.29
CA LEU A 214 -16.87 -6.83 6.65
C LEU A 214 -17.31 -8.28 6.90
N ASP A 215 -16.60 -9.20 6.28
CA ASP A 215 -16.77 -10.64 6.45
C ASP A 215 -15.45 -11.23 6.95
N PRO A 216 -15.46 -12.09 8.00
CA PRO A 216 -14.25 -12.76 8.50
C PRO A 216 -13.47 -13.53 7.42
N LYS A 217 -14.14 -14.05 6.40
CA LYS A 217 -13.50 -14.74 5.27
C LYS A 217 -12.78 -13.80 4.33
N ASN A 218 -13.14 -12.49 4.35
CA ASN A 218 -12.53 -11.45 3.52
C ASN A 218 -12.45 -11.81 2.02
N ASN A 219 -13.49 -12.44 1.49
CA ASN A 219 -13.50 -12.89 0.09
C ASN A 219 -13.75 -11.76 -0.91
N LEU A 220 -14.37 -10.64 -0.48
CA LEU A 220 -14.71 -9.52 -1.36
C LEU A 220 -13.69 -8.39 -1.23
N LYS A 221 -13.06 -7.99 -2.34
CA LYS A 221 -12.28 -6.77 -2.47
C LYS A 221 -12.97 -5.86 -3.47
N THR A 222 -13.08 -4.57 -3.16
CA THR A 222 -13.83 -3.67 -4.02
C THR A 222 -13.24 -2.26 -4.06
N ILE A 223 -13.31 -1.64 -5.22
CA ILE A 223 -13.11 -0.20 -5.42
C ILE A 223 -14.46 0.37 -5.81
N VAL A 224 -14.96 1.33 -5.04
CA VAL A 224 -16.23 1.99 -5.32
C VAL A 224 -16.01 3.50 -5.26
N THR A 225 -16.35 4.19 -6.34
CA THR A 225 -16.29 5.64 -6.40
C THR A 225 -17.58 6.28 -5.86
N LYS A 226 -17.54 7.58 -5.60
CA LYS A 226 -18.69 8.38 -5.14
C LYS A 226 -19.95 8.15 -5.96
N ASN A 227 -19.83 8.06 -7.28
CA ASN A 227 -20.94 7.85 -8.20
C ASN A 227 -21.20 6.37 -8.51
N GLN A 228 -20.76 5.45 -7.63
CA GLN A 228 -21.02 4.01 -7.73
C GLN A 228 -20.42 3.31 -8.98
N LEU A 229 -19.33 3.85 -9.54
CA LEU A 229 -18.47 3.06 -10.43
C LEU A 229 -17.79 2.02 -9.57
N LYS A 230 -17.90 0.75 -9.95
CA LYS A 230 -17.52 -0.36 -9.07
C LYS A 230 -16.63 -1.39 -9.77
N ILE A 231 -15.54 -1.76 -9.11
CA ILE A 231 -14.73 -2.94 -9.45
C ILE A 231 -14.78 -3.87 -8.24
N THR A 232 -15.18 -5.13 -8.45
CA THR A 232 -15.27 -6.13 -7.39
C THR A 232 -14.49 -7.38 -7.78
N LEU A 233 -13.69 -7.90 -6.85
CA LEU A 233 -13.02 -9.18 -6.94
C LEU A 233 -13.62 -10.09 -5.86
N ASP A 234 -14.18 -11.21 -6.28
CA ASP A 234 -14.76 -12.23 -5.41
C ASP A 234 -13.86 -13.47 -5.44
N ASP A 235 -13.05 -13.64 -4.40
CA ASP A 235 -12.07 -14.73 -4.32
C ASP A 235 -12.76 -16.10 -4.12
N ASP A 236 -13.94 -16.14 -3.49
CA ASP A 236 -14.67 -17.36 -3.27
C ASP A 236 -15.24 -17.91 -4.57
N LYS A 237 -15.84 -17.04 -5.37
CA LYS A 237 -16.45 -17.38 -6.67
C LYS A 237 -15.49 -17.22 -7.84
N LYS A 238 -14.28 -16.68 -7.61
CA LYS A 238 -13.29 -16.37 -8.65
C LYS A 238 -13.88 -15.51 -9.77
N ILE A 239 -14.59 -14.45 -9.38
CA ILE A 239 -15.28 -13.54 -10.29
C ILE A 239 -14.70 -12.14 -10.18
N ILE A 240 -14.38 -11.53 -11.34
CA ILE A 240 -14.10 -10.11 -11.46
C ILE A 240 -15.30 -9.43 -12.10
N THR A 241 -15.83 -8.39 -11.46
CA THR A 241 -16.96 -7.60 -11.99
C THR A 241 -16.57 -6.12 -12.05
N ILE A 242 -16.76 -5.51 -13.23
CA ILE A 242 -16.70 -4.06 -13.42
C ILE A 242 -18.12 -3.60 -13.77
N ARG A 243 -18.66 -2.65 -13.02
CA ARG A 243 -20.04 -2.19 -13.19
C ARG A 243 -20.16 -0.68 -13.07
N THR A 244 -21.00 -0.09 -13.91
CA THR A 244 -21.41 1.31 -13.84
C THR A 244 -22.82 1.44 -13.23
N PRO A 245 -23.24 2.60 -12.72
CA PRO A 245 -24.60 2.84 -12.23
C PRO A 245 -25.68 2.60 -13.29
N GLY A 246 -25.35 2.83 -14.56
CA GLY A 246 -26.23 2.55 -15.70
C GLY A 246 -26.25 1.09 -16.15
N GLU A 247 -25.82 0.16 -15.29
CA GLU A 247 -25.86 -1.30 -15.48
C GLU A 247 -24.97 -1.85 -16.60
N ASN A 248 -24.05 -1.03 -17.19
CA ASN A 248 -23.03 -1.59 -18.05
C ASN A 248 -22.12 -2.48 -17.20
N THR A 249 -21.93 -3.70 -17.62
CA THR A 249 -21.26 -4.73 -16.80
C THR A 249 -20.28 -5.53 -17.63
N LEU A 250 -19.07 -5.74 -17.09
CA LEU A 250 -18.10 -6.72 -17.55
C LEU A 250 -17.86 -7.73 -16.44
N ILE A 251 -18.04 -9.02 -16.74
CA ILE A 251 -17.84 -10.14 -15.81
C ILE A 251 -16.83 -11.11 -16.40
N LEU A 252 -15.83 -11.47 -15.61
CA LEU A 252 -14.93 -12.60 -15.83
C LEU A 252 -15.27 -13.63 -14.75
N ASP A 253 -15.79 -14.79 -15.14
CA ASP A 253 -16.31 -15.83 -14.24
C ASP A 253 -15.57 -17.15 -14.51
N ASP A 254 -14.67 -17.51 -13.61
CA ASP A 254 -13.84 -18.71 -13.73
C ASP A 254 -14.65 -20.00 -13.55
N ASP A 255 -15.63 -19.99 -12.66
CA ASP A 255 -16.45 -21.19 -12.38
C ASP A 255 -17.32 -21.54 -13.59
N LYS A 256 -17.92 -20.54 -14.22
CA LYS A 256 -18.70 -20.73 -15.45
C LYS A 256 -17.83 -20.77 -16.71
N LYS A 257 -16.53 -20.45 -16.59
CA LYS A 257 -15.61 -20.23 -17.72
C LYS A 257 -16.21 -19.27 -18.74
N GLN A 258 -16.69 -18.13 -18.26
CA GLN A 258 -17.47 -17.18 -19.03
C GLN A 258 -16.85 -15.76 -18.94
N ILE A 259 -16.85 -15.08 -20.07
CA ILE A 259 -16.67 -13.63 -20.17
C ILE A 259 -17.96 -13.04 -20.69
N LEU A 260 -18.55 -12.12 -19.94
CA LEU A 260 -19.82 -11.47 -20.27
C LEU A 260 -19.64 -9.94 -20.29
N LEU A 261 -19.99 -9.33 -21.39
CA LEU A 261 -20.17 -7.88 -21.53
C LEU A 261 -21.67 -7.63 -21.77
N SER A 262 -22.30 -6.78 -20.96
CA SER A 262 -23.73 -6.48 -21.08
C SER A 262 -24.04 -5.05 -20.70
N ASP A 263 -25.15 -4.53 -21.23
CA ASP A 263 -25.69 -3.21 -20.91
C ASP A 263 -27.17 -3.25 -20.48
N ALA A 264 -27.70 -2.12 -20.05
CA ALA A 264 -29.10 -1.96 -19.67
C ALA A 264 -30.09 -2.14 -20.84
N ASN A 265 -29.64 -2.05 -22.09
CA ASN A 265 -30.47 -2.17 -23.29
C ASN A 265 -30.62 -3.61 -23.78
N LYS A 266 -30.16 -4.60 -23.00
CA LYS A 266 -30.15 -6.01 -23.32
C LYS A 266 -29.18 -6.39 -24.46
N ASN A 267 -28.20 -5.54 -24.76
CA ASN A 267 -27.10 -5.92 -25.62
C ASN A 267 -26.10 -6.74 -24.82
N LYS A 268 -25.58 -7.82 -25.38
CA LYS A 268 -24.57 -8.65 -24.74
C LYS A 268 -23.61 -9.31 -25.69
N VAL A 269 -22.38 -9.50 -25.23
CA VAL A 269 -21.40 -10.40 -25.81
C VAL A 269 -21.03 -11.42 -24.75
N CYS A 270 -21.23 -12.67 -25.02
CA CYS A 270 -20.95 -13.78 -24.11
C CYS A 270 -19.97 -14.75 -24.80
N MET A 271 -18.89 -15.04 -24.10
CA MET A 271 -17.92 -16.07 -24.48
C MET A 271 -17.97 -17.15 -23.41
N ASP A 272 -18.28 -18.39 -23.78
CA ASP A 272 -18.34 -19.52 -22.85
C ASP A 272 -17.92 -20.83 -23.56
N LYS A 273 -18.11 -21.97 -22.90
CA LYS A 273 -17.78 -23.29 -23.45
C LYS A 273 -18.53 -23.65 -24.75
N ASN A 274 -19.61 -22.94 -25.06
CA ASN A 274 -20.41 -23.18 -26.27
C ASN A 274 -19.96 -22.27 -27.43
N GLY A 275 -19.10 -21.28 -27.16
CA GLY A 275 -18.58 -20.37 -28.15
C GLY A 275 -18.84 -18.90 -27.82
N ILE A 276 -18.98 -18.07 -28.85
CA ILE A 276 -19.20 -16.64 -28.75
C ILE A 276 -20.61 -16.31 -29.25
N MET A 277 -21.38 -15.66 -28.40
CA MET A 277 -22.72 -15.19 -28.75
C MET A 277 -22.74 -13.66 -28.67
N VAL A 278 -23.24 -13.00 -29.71
CA VAL A 278 -23.51 -11.57 -29.74
C VAL A 278 -25.01 -11.40 -29.91
N GLU A 279 -25.63 -10.68 -28.97
CA GLU A 279 -27.07 -10.43 -28.97
C GLU A 279 -27.33 -8.94 -28.80
N SER A 280 -28.24 -8.39 -29.59
CA SER A 280 -28.67 -7.00 -29.48
C SER A 280 -30.20 -6.94 -29.31
N GLY A 281 -30.62 -6.03 -28.38
CA GLY A 281 -32.04 -5.72 -28.19
C GLY A 281 -32.65 -4.92 -29.33
N LYS A 282 -31.85 -4.42 -30.26
CA LYS A 282 -32.26 -3.68 -31.46
C LYS A 282 -31.43 -4.13 -32.67
N ASP A 283 -30.84 -3.21 -33.39
CA ASP A 283 -30.05 -3.50 -34.58
C ASP A 283 -28.63 -3.95 -34.20
N LEU A 284 -28.10 -4.89 -34.98
CA LEU A 284 -26.70 -5.29 -34.94
C LEU A 284 -26.07 -4.96 -36.31
N ILE A 285 -25.09 -4.06 -36.31
CA ILE A 285 -24.46 -3.54 -37.51
C ILE A 285 -22.98 -3.91 -37.55
N PHE A 286 -22.60 -4.68 -38.57
CA PHE A 286 -21.19 -4.94 -38.90
C PHE A 286 -20.77 -4.02 -40.05
N LYS A 287 -19.84 -3.10 -39.75
CA LYS A 287 -19.33 -2.13 -40.75
C LYS A 287 -17.80 -2.11 -40.72
N ALA A 288 -17.20 -2.35 -41.86
CA ALA A 288 -15.75 -2.28 -42.03
C ALA A 288 -15.37 -1.36 -43.21
N ARG A 289 -14.25 -0.66 -43.12
CA ARG A 289 -13.64 0.04 -44.27
C ARG A 289 -12.96 -0.95 -45.24
N GLY A 290 -12.52 -2.07 -44.74
CA GLY A 290 -11.99 -3.21 -45.52
C GLY A 290 -13.03 -4.32 -45.68
N ASN A 291 -12.57 -5.54 -45.81
CA ASN A 291 -13.42 -6.69 -46.03
C ASN A 291 -14.05 -7.20 -44.73
N VAL A 292 -15.28 -7.69 -44.79
CA VAL A 292 -15.90 -8.57 -43.79
C VAL A 292 -15.86 -9.99 -44.36
N LYS A 293 -15.19 -10.91 -43.67
CA LYS A 293 -15.09 -12.33 -44.01
C LYS A 293 -15.83 -13.13 -42.98
N THR A 294 -16.67 -14.07 -43.42
CA THR A 294 -17.37 -15.04 -42.57
C THR A 294 -16.99 -16.41 -43.02
N GLU A 295 -16.41 -17.22 -42.15
CA GLU A 295 -15.93 -18.57 -42.44
C GLU A 295 -16.34 -19.52 -41.32
N GLY A 296 -16.74 -20.72 -41.65
CA GLY A 296 -17.14 -21.75 -40.69
C GLY A 296 -17.54 -23.05 -41.40
N MET A 297 -17.71 -24.12 -40.63
CA MET A 297 -18.21 -25.39 -41.17
C MET A 297 -19.63 -25.28 -41.73
N GLY A 298 -20.44 -24.37 -41.20
CA GLY A 298 -21.76 -24.01 -41.69
C GLY A 298 -22.07 -22.58 -41.39
N ILE A 299 -22.75 -21.90 -42.30
CA ILE A 299 -23.24 -20.52 -42.13
C ILE A 299 -24.75 -20.55 -42.32
N GLU A 300 -25.51 -20.15 -41.29
CA GLU A 300 -26.96 -20.04 -41.37
C GLU A 300 -27.36 -18.56 -41.22
N SER A 301 -28.13 -18.04 -42.16
CA SER A 301 -28.71 -16.71 -42.10
C SER A 301 -30.21 -16.78 -42.18
N LYS A 302 -30.91 -16.34 -41.15
CA LYS A 302 -32.38 -16.32 -41.09
C LYS A 302 -32.90 -14.92 -40.91
N SER A 303 -33.81 -14.46 -41.73
CA SER A 303 -34.57 -13.23 -41.56
C SER A 303 -36.05 -13.49 -41.48
N LYS A 304 -36.75 -12.74 -40.63
CA LYS A 304 -38.24 -12.77 -40.59
C LYS A 304 -38.87 -11.85 -41.64
N GLN A 305 -38.10 -10.96 -42.20
CA GLN A 305 -38.49 -10.01 -43.22
C GLN A 305 -37.58 -10.15 -44.43
N ASP A 306 -37.15 -9.07 -45.01
CA ASP A 306 -36.34 -9.05 -46.20
C ASP A 306 -34.87 -9.39 -45.92
N THR A 307 -34.25 -10.15 -46.81
CA THR A 307 -32.79 -10.28 -46.92
C THR A 307 -32.33 -9.62 -48.21
N LYS A 308 -31.45 -8.59 -48.10
CA LYS A 308 -30.90 -7.86 -49.25
C LYS A 308 -29.42 -8.09 -49.36
N ILE A 309 -28.94 -8.56 -50.52
CA ILE A 309 -27.51 -8.73 -50.82
C ILE A 309 -27.20 -7.85 -52.01
N ASN A 310 -26.36 -6.83 -51.82
CA ASN A 310 -25.97 -5.90 -52.87
C ASN A 310 -24.45 -5.88 -52.98
N GLY A 311 -23.93 -5.88 -54.18
CA GLY A 311 -22.50 -5.80 -54.47
C GLY A 311 -22.26 -5.53 -55.93
N LEU A 312 -21.05 -5.11 -56.28
CA LEU A 312 -20.64 -4.96 -57.66
C LEU A 312 -20.68 -6.33 -58.38
N ASN A 313 -20.19 -7.36 -57.73
CA ASN A 313 -20.29 -8.75 -58.15
C ASN A 313 -20.79 -9.60 -56.99
N ILE A 314 -21.69 -10.52 -57.26
CA ILE A 314 -22.17 -11.53 -56.33
C ILE A 314 -21.90 -12.88 -56.95
N GLU A 315 -21.06 -13.70 -56.33
CA GLU A 315 -20.76 -15.06 -56.75
C GLU A 315 -21.33 -16.04 -55.71
N VAL A 316 -22.10 -17.00 -56.20
CA VAL A 316 -22.62 -18.12 -55.38
C VAL A 316 -22.17 -19.42 -56.02
N SER A 317 -21.27 -20.14 -55.34
CA SER A 317 -20.75 -21.42 -55.83
C SER A 317 -20.92 -22.50 -54.75
N ALA A 318 -21.23 -23.72 -55.20
CA ALA A 318 -21.30 -24.90 -54.30
C ALA A 318 -20.77 -26.11 -55.02
N GLN A 319 -20.07 -26.99 -54.30
CA GLN A 319 -19.53 -28.23 -54.85
C GLN A 319 -20.63 -29.26 -55.18
N MET A 320 -21.73 -29.29 -54.42
CA MET A 320 -22.79 -30.28 -54.62
C MET A 320 -24.07 -29.68 -55.19
N GLY A 321 -24.50 -28.52 -54.78
CA GLY A 321 -25.73 -27.97 -55.33
C GLY A 321 -26.12 -26.61 -54.69
N VAL A 322 -26.77 -25.79 -55.48
CA VAL A 322 -27.41 -24.53 -55.05
C VAL A 322 -28.92 -24.70 -55.23
N LYS A 323 -29.69 -24.45 -54.18
CA LYS A 323 -31.17 -24.51 -54.24
C LYS A 323 -31.73 -23.11 -53.96
N VAL A 324 -32.39 -22.53 -54.93
CA VAL A 324 -33.13 -21.26 -54.80
C VAL A 324 -34.62 -21.58 -54.92
N LYS A 325 -35.42 -21.20 -53.94
CA LYS A 325 -36.86 -21.48 -53.94
C LYS A 325 -37.64 -20.23 -53.46
N GLY A 326 -38.53 -19.72 -54.26
CA GLY A 326 -39.56 -18.76 -53.88
C GLY A 326 -40.91 -19.46 -53.78
N SER A 327 -41.74 -19.16 -52.75
CA SER A 327 -43.08 -19.73 -52.61
C SER A 327 -44.14 -19.02 -53.50
N ALA A 328 -43.91 -17.78 -53.85
CA ALA A 328 -44.78 -17.00 -54.71
C ALA A 328 -44.12 -16.71 -56.09
N THR A 329 -42.97 -16.06 -56.05
CA THR A 329 -42.21 -15.69 -57.25
C THR A 329 -40.72 -15.95 -57.08
N ALA A 330 -40.05 -16.31 -58.17
CA ALA A 330 -38.58 -16.28 -58.26
C ALA A 330 -38.25 -15.64 -59.59
N GLU A 331 -37.50 -14.53 -59.57
CA GLU A 331 -37.12 -13.77 -60.76
C GLU A 331 -35.59 -13.79 -60.88
N ILE A 332 -35.12 -14.10 -62.10
CA ILE A 332 -33.73 -13.96 -62.49
C ILE A 332 -33.71 -13.08 -63.72
N SER A 333 -33.30 -11.83 -63.61
CA SER A 333 -33.29 -10.85 -64.70
C SER A 333 -31.93 -10.18 -64.82
N ALA A 334 -31.55 -9.79 -66.04
CA ALA A 334 -30.39 -9.02 -66.31
C ALA A 334 -30.69 -8.03 -67.44
N SER A 335 -30.13 -6.83 -67.36
CA SER A 335 -30.22 -5.83 -68.47
C SER A 335 -29.37 -6.20 -69.69
N GLY A 336 -28.45 -7.13 -69.54
CA GLY A 336 -27.61 -7.69 -70.62
C GLY A 336 -27.99 -9.15 -70.92
N GLN A 337 -27.10 -10.09 -70.58
CA GLN A 337 -27.29 -11.50 -70.93
C GLN A 337 -27.52 -12.35 -69.67
N THR A 338 -28.55 -13.18 -69.72
CA THR A 338 -28.76 -14.27 -68.73
C THR A 338 -28.37 -15.57 -69.38
N VAL A 339 -27.44 -16.34 -68.83
CA VAL A 339 -26.97 -17.63 -69.32
C VAL A 339 -27.32 -18.75 -68.33
N VAL A 340 -28.05 -19.70 -68.77
CA VAL A 340 -28.34 -20.93 -68.00
C VAL A 340 -27.71 -22.09 -68.74
N LYS A 341 -26.82 -22.83 -68.07
CA LYS A 341 -26.14 -24.01 -68.63
C LYS A 341 -26.31 -25.23 -67.74
N GLY A 342 -26.59 -26.39 -68.27
CA GLY A 342 -26.66 -27.62 -67.52
C GLY A 342 -26.69 -28.81 -68.47
N GLY A 343 -26.38 -30.03 -68.05
CA GLY A 343 -26.54 -31.27 -68.87
C GLY A 343 -28.01 -31.51 -69.19
N VAL A 344 -28.93 -31.12 -68.32
CA VAL A 344 -30.40 -31.08 -68.55
C VAL A 344 -30.92 -29.77 -67.94
N VAL A 345 -31.68 -29.01 -68.69
CA VAL A 345 -32.41 -27.81 -68.24
C VAL A 345 -33.90 -28.10 -68.40
N MET A 346 -34.65 -28.15 -67.30
CA MET A 346 -36.12 -28.34 -67.38
C MET A 346 -36.79 -26.99 -67.05
N ILE A 347 -37.69 -26.56 -67.94
CA ILE A 347 -38.50 -25.35 -67.77
C ILE A 347 -39.95 -25.83 -67.93
N ASN A 348 -40.73 -25.71 -66.82
CA ASN A 348 -42.13 -26.09 -66.81
C ASN A 348 -43.03 -24.89 -66.98
#